data_fcb5c26de956f6c245d4490b67968265
#
_entry.id   fcb5c26de956f6c245d4490b67968265
#
_cell.length_a   1.000
_cell.length_b   1.000
_cell.length_c   1.000
_cell.angle_alpha   90.00
_cell.angle_beta   90.00
_cell.angle_gamma   90.00
#
_symmetry.space_group_name_H-M   'P 1'
#
loop_
_entity.id
_entity.type
_entity.pdbx_description
1 polymer ?
#
loop_
_entity_poly.entity_id
_entity_poly.type
_entity_poly.pdbx_seq_one_letter_code
_entity_poly.pdbx_strand_id
1 'polypeptide(L)'
;MTLSDPAFVGDRATATYYDQRAAEYDEWYLGQGRFAERDRPGWHDELERVVGLIAALPPARTLDVACGSAFLTRHLRGNLVVGLDQSRAMVALAQTRLPDGLAMVGDALDLPFPDGAFDRVLTGHFYGHLPTSERMVFLTEARRVADELIVIDSALRADVEPEQWQERVLNDGSRHRVYKRYLTGQQLADELNGEMLLSGTWFAAARTSRSAR
;
A
#
# COMPACT_ATOMS: atom_id res chain seq x y z
N MET A 1 18.17 20.13 20.64
CA MET A 1 18.19 18.68 20.39
C MET A 1 17.10 18.44 19.37
N THR A 2 17.43 18.52 18.08
CA THR A 2 16.51 18.21 16.98
C THR A 2 16.25 16.73 17.02
N LEU A 3 15.03 16.35 17.37
CA LEU A 3 14.55 14.98 17.16
C LEU A 3 14.66 14.75 15.66
N SER A 4 15.58 13.90 15.23
CA SER A 4 15.60 13.41 13.87
C SER A 4 14.24 12.75 13.61
N ASP A 5 13.58 13.16 12.52
CA ASP A 5 12.36 12.48 12.10
C ASP A 5 12.66 10.99 11.98
N PRO A 6 11.83 10.12 12.57
CA PRO A 6 12.06 8.69 12.50
C PRO A 6 12.06 8.24 11.03
N ALA A 7 13.03 7.42 10.68
CA ALA A 7 13.07 6.77 9.37
C ALA A 7 11.81 5.91 9.19
N PHE A 8 11.16 5.99 8.03
CA PHE A 8 9.77 5.58 7.85
C PHE A 8 9.56 4.08 7.71
N VAL A 9 10.35 3.41 6.90
CA VAL A 9 10.07 2.04 6.46
C VAL A 9 11.04 1.04 7.10
N GLY A 10 12.26 1.43 7.40
CA GLY A 10 13.24 0.61 8.14
C GLY A 10 13.18 0.77 9.66
N ASP A 11 12.21 1.52 10.17
CA ASP A 11 12.10 1.81 11.60
C ASP A 11 11.41 0.66 12.35
N ARG A 12 12.07 0.17 13.41
CA ARG A 12 11.49 -0.85 14.31
C ARG A 12 10.14 -0.43 14.90
N ALA A 13 9.90 0.87 15.12
CA ALA A 13 8.64 1.37 15.65
C ALA A 13 7.50 1.15 14.66
N THR A 14 7.73 1.39 13.37
CA THR A 14 6.75 1.14 12.31
C THR A 14 6.46 -0.36 12.15
N ALA A 15 7.48 -1.21 12.14
CA ALA A 15 7.29 -2.65 12.10
C ALA A 15 6.49 -3.15 13.32
N THR A 16 6.83 -2.68 14.53
CA THR A 16 6.10 -2.99 15.76
C THR A 16 4.64 -2.54 15.70
N TYR A 17 4.38 -1.34 15.18
CA TYR A 17 3.01 -0.85 14.98
C TYR A 17 2.19 -1.78 14.10
N TYR A 18 2.73 -2.19 12.96
CA TYR A 18 2.01 -3.09 12.04
C TYR A 18 1.89 -4.51 12.58
N ASP A 19 2.86 -5.01 13.35
CA ASP A 19 2.73 -6.29 14.05
C ASP A 19 1.57 -6.28 15.06
N GLN A 20 1.44 -5.21 15.85
CA GLN A 20 0.34 -5.06 16.81
C GLN A 20 -1.00 -4.85 16.10
N ARG A 21 -1.01 -4.13 14.98
CA ARG A 21 -2.21 -3.82 14.22
C ARG A 21 -2.74 -5.00 13.40
N ALA A 22 -1.96 -6.04 13.18
CA ALA A 22 -2.30 -7.12 12.24
C ALA A 22 -3.67 -7.74 12.51
N ALA A 23 -4.05 -7.97 13.78
CA ALA A 23 -5.32 -8.57 14.15
C ALA A 23 -6.55 -7.71 13.81
N GLU A 24 -6.38 -6.38 13.75
CA GLU A 24 -7.45 -5.41 13.49
C GLU A 24 -7.29 -4.67 12.15
N TYR A 25 -6.32 -5.06 11.33
CA TYR A 25 -5.96 -4.31 10.13
C TYR A 25 -7.11 -4.16 9.15
N ASP A 26 -7.87 -5.23 8.93
CA ASP A 26 -8.96 -5.27 7.95
C ASP A 26 -10.20 -4.49 8.40
N GLU A 27 -10.35 -4.17 9.68
CA GLU A 27 -11.47 -3.37 10.20
C GLU A 27 -11.60 -2.04 9.46
N TRP A 28 -10.46 -1.48 9.01
CA TRP A 28 -10.45 -0.25 8.25
C TRP A 28 -11.16 -0.40 6.89
N TYR A 29 -10.91 -1.48 6.18
CA TYR A 29 -11.57 -1.77 4.90
C TYR A 29 -13.05 -2.10 5.11
N LEU A 30 -13.34 -2.91 6.13
CA LEU A 30 -14.66 -3.48 6.37
C LEU A 30 -15.60 -2.52 7.12
N GLY A 31 -15.11 -1.38 7.62
CA GLY A 31 -15.91 -0.48 8.44
C GLY A 31 -16.30 -1.11 9.77
N GLN A 32 -15.41 -1.88 10.38
CA GLN A 32 -15.64 -2.57 11.65
C GLN A 32 -14.79 -1.97 12.78
N GLY A 33 -14.99 -2.46 14.00
CA GLY A 33 -14.24 -2.02 15.16
C GLY A 33 -14.30 -0.49 15.32
N ARG A 34 -13.14 0.15 15.47
CA ARG A 34 -13.03 1.62 15.61
C ARG A 34 -13.47 2.42 14.39
N PHE A 35 -13.76 1.77 13.28
CA PHE A 35 -14.20 2.39 12.03
C PHE A 35 -15.71 2.23 11.77
N ALA A 36 -16.44 1.50 12.63
CA ALA A 36 -17.85 1.20 12.46
C ALA A 36 -18.76 2.44 12.47
N GLU A 37 -18.41 3.43 13.31
CA GLU A 37 -19.20 4.66 13.45
C GLU A 37 -18.71 5.82 12.57
N ARG A 38 -17.71 5.58 11.70
CA ARG A 38 -17.19 6.62 10.81
C ARG A 38 -18.15 6.84 9.64
N ASP A 39 -18.61 8.07 9.48
CA ASP A 39 -19.37 8.46 8.31
C ASP A 39 -18.45 8.46 7.08
N ARG A 40 -18.67 7.49 6.19
CA ARG A 40 -17.91 7.29 4.95
C ARG A 40 -18.85 6.98 3.78
N PRO A 41 -19.63 7.97 3.31
CA PRO A 41 -20.57 7.76 2.22
C PRO A 41 -19.85 7.27 0.97
N GLY A 42 -20.38 6.21 0.34
CA GLY A 42 -19.79 5.60 -0.87
C GLY A 42 -18.51 4.79 -0.66
N TRP A 43 -18.06 4.59 0.58
CA TRP A 43 -16.84 3.84 0.89
C TRP A 43 -16.84 2.43 0.31
N HIS A 44 -17.90 1.67 0.52
CA HIS A 44 -17.97 0.29 0.07
C HIS A 44 -18.00 0.20 -1.46
N ASP A 45 -18.75 1.09 -2.12
CA ASP A 45 -18.82 1.14 -3.58
C ASP A 45 -17.44 1.46 -4.19
N GLU A 46 -16.70 2.40 -3.58
CA GLU A 46 -15.34 2.71 -4.04
C GLU A 46 -14.36 1.57 -3.75
N LEU A 47 -14.48 0.91 -2.61
CA LEU A 47 -13.67 -0.27 -2.31
C LEU A 47 -13.93 -1.40 -3.31
N GLU A 48 -15.19 -1.65 -3.67
CA GLU A 48 -15.55 -2.62 -4.70
C GLU A 48 -14.96 -2.25 -6.06
N ARG A 49 -14.92 -0.96 -6.41
CA ARG A 49 -14.26 -0.48 -7.63
C ARG A 49 -12.76 -0.74 -7.59
N VAL A 50 -12.08 -0.51 -6.46
CA VAL A 50 -10.66 -0.84 -6.28
C VAL A 50 -10.43 -2.34 -6.44
N VAL A 51 -11.23 -3.17 -5.79
CA VAL A 51 -11.17 -4.63 -5.91
C VAL A 51 -11.41 -5.07 -7.37
N GLY A 52 -12.42 -4.51 -8.02
CA GLY A 52 -12.71 -4.77 -9.43
C GLY A 52 -11.57 -4.40 -10.37
N LEU A 53 -10.92 -3.25 -10.11
CA LEU A 53 -9.73 -2.81 -10.85
C LEU A 53 -8.61 -3.85 -10.74
N ILE A 54 -8.31 -4.31 -9.51
CA ILE A 54 -7.24 -5.30 -9.28
C ILE A 54 -7.60 -6.63 -9.94
N ALA A 55 -8.83 -7.10 -9.80
CA ALA A 55 -9.30 -8.37 -10.35
C ALA A 55 -9.34 -8.37 -11.89
N ALA A 56 -9.48 -7.19 -12.51
CA ALA A 56 -9.48 -7.02 -13.97
C ALA A 56 -8.06 -6.90 -14.56
N LEU A 57 -7.02 -6.77 -13.74
CA LEU A 57 -5.65 -6.72 -14.24
C LEU A 57 -5.30 -8.02 -14.98
N PRO A 58 -4.63 -7.95 -16.14
CA PRO A 58 -4.15 -9.14 -16.81
C PRO A 58 -3.25 -9.98 -15.90
N PRO A 59 -3.33 -11.32 -15.99
CA PRO A 59 -2.41 -12.20 -15.26
C PRO A 59 -0.95 -11.83 -15.50
N ALA A 60 -0.16 -11.76 -14.42
CA ALA A 60 1.23 -11.33 -14.46
C ALA A 60 2.01 -11.94 -13.28
N ARG A 61 3.34 -11.96 -13.36
CA ARG A 61 4.21 -12.14 -12.20
C ARG A 61 4.15 -10.83 -11.40
N THR A 62 3.44 -10.83 -10.28
CA THR A 62 3.18 -9.60 -9.52
C THR A 62 3.82 -9.67 -8.14
N LEU A 63 4.56 -8.62 -7.78
CA LEU A 63 5.02 -8.33 -6.43
C LEU A 63 4.09 -7.28 -5.82
N ASP A 64 3.45 -7.59 -4.70
CA ASP A 64 2.72 -6.60 -3.90
C ASP A 64 3.62 -6.14 -2.74
N VAL A 65 4.07 -4.90 -2.79
CA VAL A 65 4.98 -4.30 -1.80
C VAL A 65 4.17 -3.61 -0.71
N ALA A 66 4.51 -3.91 0.54
CA ALA A 66 3.75 -3.57 1.73
C ALA A 66 2.31 -4.14 1.65
N CYS A 67 2.24 -5.45 1.37
CA CYS A 67 0.99 -6.15 1.10
C CYS A 67 0.03 -6.23 2.31
N GLY A 68 0.52 -5.89 3.51
CA GLY A 68 -0.24 -5.98 4.75
C GLY A 68 -0.82 -7.39 4.95
N SER A 69 -2.10 -7.47 5.28
CA SER A 69 -2.84 -8.73 5.42
C SER A 69 -3.20 -9.42 4.10
N ALA A 70 -2.70 -8.94 2.97
CA ALA A 70 -3.11 -9.33 1.61
C ALA A 70 -4.60 -9.07 1.30
N PHE A 71 -5.22 -8.07 1.95
CA PHE A 71 -6.62 -7.75 1.71
C PHE A 71 -6.88 -7.40 0.23
N LEU A 72 -6.02 -6.66 -0.40
CA LEU A 72 -6.08 -6.34 -1.84
C LEU A 72 -5.39 -7.40 -2.70
N THR A 73 -4.24 -7.90 -2.27
CA THR A 73 -3.39 -8.86 -3.00
C THR A 73 -4.13 -10.11 -3.43
N ARG A 74 -5.03 -10.63 -2.58
CA ARG A 74 -5.82 -11.85 -2.83
C ARG A 74 -6.71 -11.77 -4.07
N HIS A 75 -6.94 -10.59 -4.61
CA HIS A 75 -7.73 -10.37 -5.82
C HIS A 75 -6.90 -10.37 -7.10
N LEU A 76 -5.56 -10.38 -6.97
CA LEU A 76 -4.66 -10.51 -8.11
C LEU A 76 -4.79 -11.89 -8.76
N ARG A 77 -4.62 -11.89 -10.07
CA ARG A 77 -4.56 -13.12 -10.88
C ARG A 77 -3.20 -13.21 -11.52
N GLY A 78 -2.59 -14.39 -11.53
CA GLY A 78 -1.29 -14.59 -12.17
C GLY A 78 -0.66 -15.93 -11.83
N ASN A 79 0.42 -16.25 -12.53
CA ASN A 79 1.17 -17.48 -12.30
C ASN A 79 2.11 -17.39 -11.10
N LEU A 80 2.39 -16.17 -10.65
CA LEU A 80 3.20 -15.87 -9.48
C LEU A 80 2.70 -14.60 -8.82
N VAL A 81 2.24 -14.69 -7.59
CA VAL A 81 1.92 -13.55 -6.74
C VAL A 81 2.78 -13.64 -5.49
N VAL A 82 3.58 -12.61 -5.26
CA VAL A 82 4.42 -12.48 -4.07
C VAL A 82 3.97 -11.26 -3.29
N GLY A 83 3.65 -11.42 -2.02
CA GLY A 83 3.44 -10.34 -1.06
C GLY A 83 4.69 -10.11 -0.23
N LEU A 84 5.12 -8.86 -0.10
CA LEU A 84 6.25 -8.48 0.75
C LEU A 84 5.76 -7.44 1.76
N ASP A 85 6.07 -7.65 3.03
CA ASP A 85 5.79 -6.70 4.11
C ASP A 85 6.89 -6.73 5.16
N GLN A 86 7.11 -5.62 5.86
CA GLN A 86 8.08 -5.56 6.96
C GLN A 86 7.60 -6.25 8.23
N SER A 87 6.27 -6.37 8.43
CA SER A 87 5.65 -6.97 9.61
C SER A 87 5.53 -8.49 9.46
N ARG A 88 6.10 -9.23 10.41
CA ARG A 88 5.96 -10.68 10.45
C ARG A 88 4.51 -11.13 10.67
N ALA A 89 3.76 -10.40 11.47
CA ALA A 89 2.35 -10.71 11.73
C ALA A 89 1.50 -10.48 10.47
N MET A 90 1.75 -9.42 9.69
CA MET A 90 1.09 -9.19 8.41
C MET A 90 1.42 -10.32 7.41
N VAL A 91 2.70 -10.68 7.28
CA VAL A 91 3.14 -11.76 6.39
C VAL A 91 2.46 -13.09 6.74
N ALA A 92 2.34 -13.40 8.03
CA ALA A 92 1.63 -14.61 8.47
C ALA A 92 0.15 -14.61 8.04
N LEU A 93 -0.55 -13.46 8.17
CA LEU A 93 -1.93 -13.32 7.66
C LEU A 93 -2.00 -13.41 6.14
N ALA A 94 -1.11 -12.70 5.45
CA ALA A 94 -1.05 -12.69 3.99
C ALA A 94 -0.88 -14.11 3.43
N GLN A 95 0.00 -14.93 4.02
CA GLN A 95 0.22 -16.30 3.57
C GLN A 95 -1.06 -17.16 3.66
N THR A 96 -1.92 -16.93 4.64
CA THR A 96 -3.21 -17.66 4.73
C THR A 96 -4.18 -17.29 3.61
N ARG A 97 -4.01 -16.14 2.98
CA ARG A 97 -4.88 -15.60 1.92
C ARG A 97 -4.33 -15.76 0.52
N LEU A 98 -3.07 -16.18 0.43
CA LEU A 98 -2.35 -16.44 -0.81
C LEU A 98 -1.95 -17.92 -0.89
N PRO A 99 -2.92 -18.85 -1.00
CA PRO A 99 -2.63 -20.29 -0.96
C PRO A 99 -1.70 -20.73 -2.10
N ASP A 100 -1.81 -20.10 -3.27
CA ASP A 100 -1.01 -20.37 -4.45
C ASP A 100 0.11 -19.31 -4.65
N GLY A 101 0.26 -18.39 -3.69
CA GLY A 101 1.27 -17.34 -3.68
C GLY A 101 2.26 -17.49 -2.55
N LEU A 102 3.15 -16.53 -2.45
CA LEU A 102 4.15 -16.45 -1.40
C LEU A 102 4.02 -15.12 -0.66
N ALA A 103 4.06 -15.15 0.67
CA ALA A 103 4.24 -13.95 1.48
C ALA A 103 5.59 -14.01 2.20
N MET A 104 6.34 -12.91 2.20
CA MET A 104 7.66 -12.85 2.80
C MET A 104 7.94 -11.52 3.50
N VAL A 105 8.80 -11.58 4.51
CA VAL A 105 9.29 -10.38 5.20
C VAL A 105 10.38 -9.73 4.35
N GLY A 106 10.28 -8.40 4.16
CA GLY A 106 11.28 -7.64 3.43
C GLY A 106 11.13 -6.15 3.57
N ASP A 107 12.13 -5.42 3.09
CA ASP A 107 12.14 -3.97 3.04
C ASP A 107 11.68 -3.49 1.66
N ALA A 108 10.73 -2.58 1.63
CA ALA A 108 10.23 -1.96 0.40
C ALA A 108 11.26 -1.05 -0.28
N LEU A 109 12.27 -0.58 0.47
CA LEU A 109 13.32 0.31 -0.01
C LEU A 109 14.60 -0.44 -0.44
N ASP A 110 14.64 -1.76 -0.21
CA ASP A 110 15.73 -2.67 -0.63
C ASP A 110 15.12 -4.03 -0.99
N LEU A 111 14.52 -4.10 -2.17
CA LEU A 111 13.77 -5.28 -2.61
C LEU A 111 14.71 -6.46 -2.90
N PRO A 112 14.55 -7.61 -2.22
CA PRO A 112 15.46 -8.76 -2.32
C PRO A 112 15.24 -9.59 -3.58
N PHE A 113 15.08 -8.92 -4.73
CA PHE A 113 14.82 -9.56 -6.02
C PHE A 113 15.76 -9.02 -7.09
N PRO A 114 16.14 -9.82 -8.09
CA PRO A 114 16.92 -9.35 -9.22
C PRO A 114 16.11 -8.39 -10.11
N ASP A 115 16.80 -7.66 -10.97
CA ASP A 115 16.21 -6.78 -11.96
C ASP A 115 15.25 -7.55 -12.88
N GLY A 116 14.05 -7.00 -13.11
CA GLY A 116 13.05 -7.60 -13.98
C GLY A 116 12.47 -8.93 -13.48
N ALA A 117 12.55 -9.21 -12.19
CA ALA A 117 12.01 -10.43 -11.59
C ALA A 117 10.50 -10.57 -11.79
N PHE A 118 9.79 -9.44 -11.89
CA PHE A 118 8.34 -9.35 -12.02
C PHE A 118 7.95 -8.60 -13.29
N ASP A 119 6.69 -8.77 -13.68
CA ASP A 119 6.07 -7.97 -14.74
C ASP A 119 5.42 -6.73 -14.14
N ARG A 120 5.00 -6.82 -12.86
CA ARG A 120 4.25 -5.79 -12.14
C ARG A 120 4.66 -5.70 -10.68
N VAL A 121 4.77 -4.47 -10.17
CA VAL A 121 4.69 -4.12 -8.77
C VAL A 121 3.31 -3.51 -8.50
N LEU A 122 2.65 -3.97 -7.45
CA LEU A 122 1.46 -3.36 -6.87
C LEU A 122 1.82 -2.84 -5.48
N THR A 123 1.21 -1.76 -5.03
CA THR A 123 1.22 -1.36 -3.63
C THR A 123 -0.10 -0.68 -3.24
N GLY A 124 -0.62 -1.02 -2.06
CA GLY A 124 -1.87 -0.47 -1.53
C GLY A 124 -1.66 0.22 -0.18
N HIS A 125 -2.03 1.52 -0.09
CA HIS A 125 -1.97 2.32 1.15
C HIS A 125 -0.58 2.42 1.81
N PHE A 126 0.46 2.36 1.01
CA PHE A 126 1.86 2.46 1.43
C PHE A 126 2.55 3.72 0.91
N TYR A 127 2.35 4.05 -0.36
CA TYR A 127 3.05 5.14 -1.03
C TYR A 127 2.89 6.50 -0.31
N GLY A 128 1.70 6.78 0.19
CA GLY A 128 1.41 7.96 1.00
C GLY A 128 2.04 7.96 2.40
N HIS A 129 2.65 6.86 2.83
CA HIS A 129 3.42 6.80 4.08
C HIS A 129 4.89 7.12 3.89
N LEU A 130 5.36 7.28 2.66
CA LEU A 130 6.75 7.57 2.35
C LEU A 130 7.02 9.07 2.27
N PRO A 131 7.99 9.63 3.03
CA PRO A 131 8.55 10.94 2.76
C PRO A 131 9.19 10.99 1.37
N THR A 132 9.43 12.20 0.87
CA THR A 132 9.92 12.40 -0.50
C THR A 132 11.19 11.60 -0.81
N SER A 133 12.16 11.57 0.11
CA SER A 133 13.42 10.82 -0.07
C SER A 133 13.18 9.33 -0.22
N GLU A 134 12.33 8.74 0.62
CA GLU A 134 12.01 7.31 0.60
C GLU A 134 11.14 6.94 -0.61
N ARG A 135 10.24 7.84 -1.03
CA ARG A 135 9.48 7.64 -2.29
C ARG A 135 10.40 7.47 -3.49
N MET A 136 11.45 8.29 -3.58
CA MET A 136 12.40 8.20 -4.70
C MET A 136 13.15 6.86 -4.69
N VAL A 137 13.55 6.37 -3.51
CA VAL A 137 14.18 5.05 -3.37
C VAL A 137 13.18 3.95 -3.77
N PHE A 138 11.96 3.98 -3.23
CA PHE A 138 10.92 3.01 -3.58
C PHE A 138 10.62 2.98 -5.08
N LEU A 139 10.48 4.14 -5.73
CA LEU A 139 10.24 4.21 -7.17
C LEU A 139 11.40 3.63 -7.98
N THR A 140 12.63 3.82 -7.51
CA THR A 140 13.82 3.23 -8.14
C THR A 140 13.81 1.71 -8.02
N GLU A 141 13.55 1.19 -6.83
CA GLU A 141 13.46 -0.26 -6.59
C GLU A 141 12.29 -0.91 -7.36
N ALA A 142 11.11 -0.30 -7.32
CA ALA A 142 9.96 -0.81 -8.06
C ALA A 142 10.22 -0.90 -9.57
N ARG A 143 10.87 0.13 -10.15
CA ARG A 143 11.26 0.14 -11.58
C ARG A 143 12.38 -0.83 -11.91
N ARG A 144 13.27 -1.10 -10.95
CA ARG A 144 14.33 -2.08 -11.12
C ARG A 144 13.78 -3.50 -11.24
N VAL A 145 12.81 -3.84 -10.40
CA VAL A 145 12.29 -5.21 -10.33
C VAL A 145 11.13 -5.49 -11.29
N ALA A 146 10.45 -4.45 -11.84
CA ALA A 146 9.31 -4.64 -12.73
C ALA A 146 9.14 -3.50 -13.75
N ASP A 147 8.48 -3.83 -14.88
CA ASP A 147 8.16 -2.86 -15.94
C ASP A 147 6.94 -1.98 -15.61
N GLU A 148 5.99 -2.48 -14.79
CA GLU A 148 4.76 -1.78 -14.42
C GLU A 148 4.69 -1.59 -12.89
N LEU A 149 4.40 -0.37 -12.46
CA LEU A 149 4.06 -0.06 -11.08
C LEU A 149 2.62 0.44 -11.01
N ILE A 150 1.82 -0.16 -10.13
CA ILE A 150 0.47 0.29 -9.80
C ILE A 150 0.45 0.71 -8.33
N VAL A 151 0.02 1.94 -8.07
CA VAL A 151 -0.15 2.49 -6.73
C VAL A 151 -1.63 2.75 -6.48
N ILE A 152 -2.14 2.25 -5.36
CA ILE A 152 -3.47 2.53 -4.83
C ILE A 152 -3.28 3.16 -3.46
N ASP A 153 -3.85 4.33 -3.21
CA ASP A 153 -3.73 4.98 -1.91
C ASP A 153 -4.99 5.75 -1.53
N SER A 154 -4.99 6.30 -0.32
CA SER A 154 -6.09 7.16 0.16
C SER A 154 -6.12 8.47 -0.62
N ALA A 155 -7.29 8.83 -1.13
CA ALA A 155 -7.47 10.06 -1.88
C ALA A 155 -7.37 11.32 -1.01
N LEU A 156 -6.88 12.41 -1.59
CA LEU A 156 -6.96 13.74 -0.99
C LEU A 156 -8.41 14.21 -1.00
N ARG A 157 -8.90 14.60 0.16
CA ARG A 157 -10.25 15.15 0.39
C ARG A 157 -10.16 16.56 1.00
N ALA A 158 -11.24 17.29 0.93
CA ALA A 158 -11.33 18.65 1.48
C ALA A 158 -11.24 18.70 3.02
N ASP A 159 -11.53 17.56 3.69
CA ASP A 159 -11.52 17.44 5.15
C ASP A 159 -10.19 16.92 5.73
N VAL A 160 -9.17 16.75 4.89
CA VAL A 160 -7.85 16.27 5.33
C VAL A 160 -6.73 17.18 4.85
N GLU A 161 -5.71 17.36 5.69
CA GLU A 161 -4.48 18.02 5.26
C GLU A 161 -3.73 17.14 4.26
N PRO A 162 -3.18 17.71 3.18
CA PRO A 162 -2.47 16.94 2.16
C PRO A 162 -1.32 16.10 2.71
N GLU A 163 -0.65 16.60 3.74
CA GLU A 163 0.49 15.96 4.38
C GLU A 163 0.46 16.20 5.88
N GLN A 164 0.51 15.15 6.69
CA GLN A 164 0.38 15.26 8.14
C GLN A 164 0.95 14.05 8.88
N TRP A 165 1.28 14.27 10.14
CA TRP A 165 1.48 13.21 11.11
C TRP A 165 0.16 12.89 11.80
N GLN A 166 -0.27 11.63 11.76
CA GLN A 166 -1.51 11.17 12.36
C GLN A 166 -1.25 10.32 13.59
N GLU A 167 -1.96 10.56 14.65
CA GLU A 167 -2.05 9.62 15.75
C GLU A 167 -2.96 8.45 15.36
N ARG A 168 -2.47 7.26 15.53
CA ARG A 168 -3.20 6.00 15.35
C ARG A 168 -3.36 5.33 16.72
N VAL A 169 -4.58 4.97 17.06
CA VAL A 169 -4.91 4.28 18.30
C VAL A 169 -5.39 2.88 17.94
N LEU A 170 -4.75 1.84 18.50
CA LEU A 170 -5.15 0.45 18.31
C LEU A 170 -6.27 0.03 19.29
N ASN A 171 -6.85 -1.14 19.09
CA ASN A 171 -7.94 -1.64 19.95
C ASN A 171 -7.50 -1.88 21.39
N ASP A 172 -6.21 -2.16 21.62
CA ASP A 172 -5.61 -2.26 22.95
C ASP A 172 -5.36 -0.91 23.66
N GLY A 173 -5.65 0.21 22.95
CA GLY A 173 -5.43 1.57 23.42
C GLY A 173 -4.03 2.12 23.18
N SER A 174 -3.10 1.36 22.64
CA SER A 174 -1.76 1.84 22.29
C SER A 174 -1.83 2.93 21.22
N ARG A 175 -0.89 3.88 21.28
CA ARG A 175 -0.87 5.06 20.43
C ARG A 175 0.41 5.10 19.61
N HIS A 176 0.25 5.34 18.33
CA HIS A 176 1.35 5.39 17.36
C HIS A 176 1.22 6.63 16.49
N ARG A 177 2.33 7.19 16.11
CA ARG A 177 2.36 8.35 15.23
C ARG A 177 2.82 7.90 13.85
N VAL A 178 2.00 8.15 12.83
CA VAL A 178 2.23 7.70 11.46
C VAL A 178 2.15 8.90 10.52
N TYR A 179 3.16 9.05 9.67
CA TYR A 179 3.12 10.03 8.58
C TYR A 179 2.11 9.59 7.53
N LYS A 180 1.35 10.53 7.00
CA LYS A 180 0.43 10.28 5.90
C LYS A 180 0.39 11.49 4.96
N ARG A 181 0.49 11.18 3.69
CA ARG A 181 0.23 12.06 2.57
C ARG A 181 -0.95 11.54 1.78
N TYR A 182 -1.81 12.45 1.35
CA TYR A 182 -2.95 12.17 0.50
C TYR A 182 -2.71 12.78 -0.87
N LEU A 183 -3.16 12.11 -1.91
CA LEU A 183 -2.96 12.50 -3.30
C LEU A 183 -4.28 12.40 -4.05
N THR A 184 -4.51 13.32 -4.98
CA THR A 184 -5.54 13.10 -6.00
C THR A 184 -5.06 12.04 -6.99
N GLY A 185 -6.00 11.43 -7.75
CA GLY A 185 -5.62 10.47 -8.79
C GLY A 185 -4.68 11.09 -9.83
N GLN A 186 -4.88 12.36 -10.17
CA GLN A 186 -4.01 13.07 -11.13
C GLN A 186 -2.61 13.33 -10.55
N GLN A 187 -2.50 13.81 -9.32
CA GLN A 187 -1.20 14.00 -8.66
C GLN A 187 -0.41 12.69 -8.58
N LEU A 188 -1.10 11.59 -8.28
CA LEU A 188 -0.47 10.27 -8.24
C LEU A 188 0.01 9.84 -9.64
N ALA A 189 -0.80 10.04 -10.68
CA ALA A 189 -0.42 9.76 -12.06
C ALA A 189 0.80 10.60 -12.51
N ASP A 190 0.82 11.89 -12.15
CA ASP A 190 1.93 12.79 -12.48
C ASP A 190 3.23 12.34 -11.79
N GLU A 191 3.19 11.95 -10.51
CA GLU A 191 4.36 11.45 -9.78
C GLU A 191 4.90 10.13 -10.34
N LEU A 192 4.01 9.27 -10.84
CA LEU A 192 4.41 8.01 -11.47
C LEU A 192 4.86 8.19 -12.93
N ASN A 193 4.69 9.38 -13.49
CA ASN A 193 4.82 9.65 -14.93
C ASN A 193 3.97 8.65 -15.74
N GLY A 194 2.68 8.57 -15.41
CA GLY A 194 1.80 7.50 -15.85
C GLY A 194 0.37 7.93 -16.08
N GLU A 195 -0.55 7.00 -15.94
CA GLU A 195 -1.97 7.24 -16.14
C GLU A 195 -2.79 7.01 -14.86
N MET A 196 -3.80 7.82 -14.69
CA MET A 196 -4.77 7.70 -13.61
C MET A 196 -5.72 6.53 -13.89
N LEU A 197 -5.88 5.64 -12.90
CA LEU A 197 -6.80 4.52 -12.96
C LEU A 197 -8.09 4.78 -12.17
N LEU A 198 -7.98 5.52 -11.07
CA LEU A 198 -9.10 5.87 -10.20
C LEU A 198 -8.85 7.23 -9.55
N SER A 199 -9.89 8.07 -9.52
CA SER A 199 -9.92 9.30 -8.73
C SER A 199 -11.28 9.35 -8.02
N GLY A 200 -11.32 8.79 -6.83
CA GLY A 200 -12.51 8.72 -5.98
C GLY A 200 -12.44 9.70 -4.81
N THR A 201 -13.44 9.62 -3.95
CA THR A 201 -13.47 10.34 -2.67
C THR A 201 -12.51 9.72 -1.66
N TRP A 202 -12.41 8.40 -1.64
CA TRP A 202 -11.68 7.63 -0.64
C TRP A 202 -10.38 7.04 -1.16
N PHE A 203 -10.35 6.68 -2.44
CA PHE A 203 -9.22 6.01 -3.08
C PHE A 203 -8.76 6.75 -4.33
N ALA A 204 -7.46 6.80 -4.51
CA ALA A 204 -6.80 7.21 -5.72
C ALA A 204 -5.93 6.05 -6.23
N ALA A 205 -5.88 5.85 -7.53
CA ALA A 205 -5.00 4.85 -8.13
C ALA A 205 -4.42 5.36 -9.44
N ALA A 206 -3.16 5.02 -9.67
CA ALA A 206 -2.46 5.29 -10.93
C ALA A 206 -1.48 4.17 -11.24
N ARG A 207 -1.06 4.10 -12.50
CA ARG A 207 0.01 3.19 -12.95
C ARG A 207 1.05 3.93 -13.78
N THR A 208 2.28 3.46 -13.79
CA THR A 208 3.31 3.96 -14.69
C THR A 208 2.91 3.74 -16.15
N SER A 209 3.26 4.69 -17.04
CA SER A 209 3.17 4.45 -18.47
C SER A 209 4.07 3.29 -18.85
N ARG A 210 3.55 2.37 -19.68
CA ARG A 210 4.41 1.31 -20.24
C ARG A 210 5.44 1.97 -21.14
N SER A 211 6.71 1.75 -20.87
CA SER A 211 7.75 2.08 -21.85
C SER A 211 7.46 1.26 -23.11
N ALA A 212 7.28 1.94 -24.24
CA ALA A 212 7.27 1.25 -25.53
C ALA A 212 8.64 0.56 -25.70
N ARG A 213 8.65 -0.76 -25.67
CA ARG A 213 9.84 -1.57 -26.01
C ARG A 213 10.04 -1.56 -27.51
#